data_11ed5bebec5f9e6e7be57579d8fadeeb
#
_entry.id   11ed5bebec5f9e6e7be57579d8fadeeb
#
_cell.length_a   1.000
_cell.length_b   1.000
_cell.length_c   1.000
_cell.angle_alpha   90.00
_cell.angle_beta   90.00
_cell.angle_gamma   90.00
#
_symmetry.space_group_name_H-M   'P 1'
#
loop_
_entity.id
_entity.type
_entity.pdbx_description
1 polymer ?
#
loop_
_entity_poly.entity_id
_entity_poly.type
_entity_poly.pdbx_seq_one_letter_code
_entity_poly.pdbx_strand_id
1 'polypeptide(L)'
;DNSDNDTVYPQKADFTFYGGIYRDVTLHVVPAAHFALAENGAVPVRVTPIVTDLDARRCEVTVEAAVVGAESVTFTLDGQQTSVAVKDGTARAVFTLEHARLWDGLDDPYLYTVTVRLDNGETETARFGCRKFEIDPQKGFILNGHPYPLRGVSRHQDRKGAGVAITKEMMEEDMALILEM
;
A
#
# COMPACT_ATOMS: atom_id res chain seq x y z
N ASP A 1 2.25 29.94 12.68
CA ASP A 1 1.64 30.73 11.62
C ASP A 1 2.39 30.49 10.33
N ASN A 2 1.71 30.18 9.25
CA ASN A 2 2.28 29.90 7.92
C ASN A 2 1.83 30.90 6.86
N SER A 3 1.16 31.99 7.27
CA SER A 3 0.58 32.98 6.36
C SER A 3 1.62 33.70 5.50
N ASP A 4 2.84 33.87 6.01
CA ASP A 4 3.92 34.61 5.37
C ASP A 4 5.09 33.70 4.95
N ASN A 5 4.86 32.38 4.83
CA ASN A 5 5.94 31.42 4.53
C ASN A 5 5.93 31.04 3.05
N ASP A 6 6.85 31.62 2.28
CA ASP A 6 7.00 31.36 0.84
C ASP A 6 7.65 30.01 0.51
N THR A 7 8.16 29.27 1.49
CA THR A 7 8.76 27.95 1.29
C THR A 7 7.77 26.80 1.37
N VAL A 8 6.53 27.07 1.82
CA VAL A 8 5.41 26.16 1.76
C VAL A 8 4.60 26.48 0.50
N TYR A 9 3.63 25.69 0.16
CA TYR A 9 2.79 25.87 -1.02
C TYR A 9 2.42 27.32 -1.33
N PRO A 10 2.28 27.68 -2.62
CA PRO A 10 1.75 29.01 -2.96
C PRO A 10 0.40 29.19 -2.26
N GLN A 11 0.30 30.22 -1.42
CA GLN A 11 -0.89 30.57 -0.63
C GLN A 11 -2.03 31.12 -1.49
N LYS A 12 -2.15 30.60 -2.74
CA LYS A 12 -3.12 31.07 -3.74
C LYS A 12 -3.79 29.88 -4.40
N ALA A 13 -4.84 29.38 -3.78
CA ALA A 13 -5.72 28.35 -4.34
C ALA A 13 -7.15 28.57 -3.79
N ASP A 14 -8.09 27.85 -4.34
CA ASP A 14 -9.51 27.89 -3.94
C ASP A 14 -9.83 27.03 -2.70
N PHE A 15 -8.81 26.62 -1.96
CA PHE A 15 -8.94 25.88 -0.70
C PHE A 15 -8.05 26.47 0.39
N THR A 16 -8.36 26.18 1.65
CA THR A 16 -7.66 26.75 2.80
C THR A 16 -6.35 25.98 3.09
N PHE A 17 -5.27 26.73 3.29
CA PHE A 17 -3.99 26.21 3.75
C PHE A 17 -3.94 26.27 5.28
N TYR A 18 -4.18 25.14 5.92
CA TYR A 18 -4.14 25.03 7.37
C TYR A 18 -2.71 24.84 7.86
N GLY A 19 -2.34 25.56 8.92
CA GLY A 19 -1.06 25.36 9.63
C GLY A 19 -1.22 24.50 10.87
N GLY A 20 -0.08 24.14 11.47
CA GLY A 20 -0.02 23.40 12.73
C GLY A 20 0.14 21.88 12.54
N ILE A 21 0.20 21.16 13.67
CA ILE A 21 0.28 19.69 13.72
C ILE A 21 -1.13 19.17 13.87
N TYR A 22 -1.69 18.60 12.81
CA TYR A 22 -3.08 18.11 12.76
C TYR A 22 -3.17 16.60 12.44
N ARG A 23 -2.05 15.90 12.52
CA ARG A 23 -1.93 14.44 12.46
C ARG A 23 -1.14 13.96 13.67
N ASP A 24 -1.24 12.67 13.95
CA ASP A 24 -0.56 12.05 15.08
C ASP A 24 0.96 12.23 15.02
N VAL A 25 1.56 12.39 16.19
CA VAL A 25 3.01 12.31 16.38
C VAL A 25 3.30 11.03 17.13
N THR A 26 4.02 10.13 16.50
CA THR A 26 4.29 8.78 17.04
C THR A 26 5.76 8.63 17.35
N LEU A 27 6.07 8.13 18.57
CA LEU A 27 7.41 7.70 18.96
C LEU A 27 7.50 6.17 18.77
N HIS A 28 8.37 5.73 17.86
CA HIS A 28 8.66 4.31 17.66
C HIS A 28 9.87 3.91 18.51
N VAL A 29 9.67 2.92 19.39
CA VAL A 29 10.75 2.27 20.14
C VAL A 29 10.89 0.85 19.61
N VAL A 30 12.02 0.55 19.01
CA VAL A 30 12.26 -0.71 18.31
C VAL A 30 13.47 -1.45 18.89
N PRO A 31 13.53 -2.80 18.81
CA PRO A 31 14.71 -3.57 19.20
C PRO A 31 15.89 -3.32 18.24
N ALA A 32 17.06 -3.86 18.56
CA ALA A 32 18.24 -3.73 17.70
C ALA A 32 18.05 -4.35 16.31
N ALA A 33 17.38 -5.50 16.24
CA ALA A 33 16.93 -6.08 14.97
C ALA A 33 15.45 -5.73 14.77
N HIS A 34 15.12 -5.00 13.72
CA HIS A 34 13.78 -4.53 13.42
C HIS A 34 13.55 -4.28 11.92
N PHE A 35 12.31 -4.18 11.50
CA PHE A 35 11.98 -3.67 10.17
C PHE A 35 12.40 -2.22 10.04
N ALA A 36 12.97 -1.84 8.89
CA ALA A 36 13.43 -0.49 8.67
C ALA A 36 12.27 0.51 8.87
N LEU A 37 12.55 1.56 9.63
CA LEU A 37 11.57 2.64 9.82
C LEU A 37 11.36 3.39 8.52
N ALA A 38 10.12 3.81 8.28
CA ALA A 38 9.75 4.49 7.05
C ALA A 38 10.60 5.74 6.81
N GLU A 39 11.42 5.72 5.76
CA GLU A 39 12.02 6.92 5.18
C GLU A 39 11.10 7.44 4.07
N ASN A 40 10.75 8.72 4.15
CA ASN A 40 9.88 9.37 3.15
C ASN A 40 8.53 8.64 2.92
N GLY A 41 7.99 7.96 3.94
CA GLY A 41 6.75 7.23 3.86
C GLY A 41 6.83 5.86 3.19
N ALA A 42 8.03 5.35 2.88
CA ALA A 42 8.21 4.00 2.37
C ALA A 42 7.85 2.94 3.44
N VAL A 43 7.15 1.88 3.03
CA VAL A 43 6.86 0.74 3.90
C VAL A 43 8.03 -0.25 3.89
N PRO A 44 8.35 -0.90 5.02
CA PRO A 44 9.48 -1.83 5.08
C PRO A 44 9.28 -3.11 4.27
N VAL A 45 8.03 -3.53 4.06
CA VAL A 45 7.69 -4.71 3.25
C VAL A 45 7.02 -4.27 1.96
N ARG A 46 7.67 -4.51 0.83
CA ARG A 46 7.16 -4.25 -0.51
C ARG A 46 6.80 -5.54 -1.22
N VAL A 47 5.62 -5.58 -1.81
CA VAL A 47 5.13 -6.72 -2.59
C VAL A 47 4.87 -6.28 -4.03
N THR A 48 5.45 -7.02 -4.97
CA THR A 48 5.29 -6.76 -6.41
C THR A 48 4.74 -8.01 -7.09
N PRO A 49 3.43 -8.14 -7.27
CA PRO A 49 2.81 -9.22 -8.01
C PRO A 49 2.82 -8.92 -9.51
N ILE A 50 3.18 -9.91 -10.32
CA ILE A 50 3.15 -9.85 -11.79
C ILE A 50 2.40 -11.08 -12.30
N VAL A 51 1.27 -10.86 -12.95
CA VAL A 51 0.54 -11.93 -13.66
C VAL A 51 1.30 -12.25 -14.95
N THR A 52 1.99 -13.38 -14.97
CA THR A 52 2.83 -13.82 -16.08
C THR A 52 2.03 -14.56 -17.16
N ASP A 53 0.96 -15.21 -16.75
CA ASP A 53 0.02 -15.90 -17.64
C ASP A 53 -1.41 -15.64 -17.12
N LEU A 54 -2.20 -14.95 -17.92
CA LEU A 54 -3.56 -14.57 -17.52
C LEU A 54 -4.53 -15.76 -17.63
N ASP A 55 -4.38 -16.60 -18.64
CA ASP A 55 -5.27 -17.76 -18.90
C ASP A 55 -5.04 -18.85 -17.83
N ALA A 56 -3.80 -19.16 -17.53
CA ALA A 56 -3.42 -20.08 -16.45
C ALA A 56 -3.54 -19.40 -15.06
N ARG A 57 -3.75 -18.10 -15.00
CA ARG A 57 -3.74 -17.30 -13.77
C ARG A 57 -2.47 -17.50 -12.96
N ARG A 58 -1.32 -17.56 -13.64
CA ARG A 58 -0.02 -17.67 -12.99
C ARG A 58 0.47 -16.29 -12.59
N CYS A 59 0.84 -16.12 -11.32
CA CYS A 59 1.36 -14.89 -10.78
C CYS A 59 2.71 -15.10 -10.10
N GLU A 60 3.73 -14.36 -10.51
CA GLU A 60 4.99 -14.25 -9.80
C GLU A 60 4.92 -13.11 -8.78
N VAL A 61 5.26 -13.39 -7.54
CA VAL A 61 5.18 -12.42 -6.43
C VAL A 61 6.57 -12.22 -5.85
N THR A 62 7.15 -11.07 -6.11
CA THR A 62 8.38 -10.64 -5.44
C THR A 62 8.02 -9.94 -4.14
N VAL A 63 8.66 -10.38 -3.04
CA VAL A 63 8.53 -9.74 -1.72
C VAL A 63 9.91 -9.27 -1.28
N GLU A 64 10.02 -8.01 -0.91
CA GLU A 64 11.23 -7.39 -0.40
C GLU A 64 10.98 -6.84 1.00
N ALA A 65 11.89 -7.10 1.92
CA ALA A 65 11.87 -6.58 3.28
C ALA A 65 13.13 -5.77 3.55
N ALA A 66 12.96 -4.50 3.93
CA ALA A 66 14.03 -3.65 4.41
C ALA A 66 14.14 -3.81 5.94
N VAL A 67 15.32 -4.15 6.44
CA VAL A 67 15.54 -4.50 7.84
C VAL A 67 16.85 -3.90 8.37
N VAL A 68 16.93 -3.76 9.69
CA VAL A 68 18.12 -3.31 10.42
C VAL A 68 18.47 -4.40 11.42
N GLY A 69 19.74 -4.82 11.48
CA GLY A 69 20.27 -5.71 12.51
C GLY A 69 19.79 -7.15 12.48
N ALA A 70 18.92 -7.55 11.53
CA ALA A 70 18.50 -8.93 11.31
C ALA A 70 19.48 -9.67 10.39
N GLU A 71 19.70 -10.96 10.62
CA GLU A 71 20.57 -11.81 9.79
C GLU A 71 19.77 -12.56 8.71
N SER A 72 18.53 -12.91 9.02
CA SER A 72 17.66 -13.63 8.08
C SER A 72 16.20 -13.23 8.23
N VAL A 73 15.45 -13.42 7.15
CA VAL A 73 14.02 -13.14 7.07
C VAL A 73 13.29 -14.36 6.52
N THR A 74 12.22 -14.75 7.18
CA THR A 74 11.31 -15.79 6.73
C THR A 74 10.07 -15.16 6.13
N PHE A 75 9.79 -15.52 4.87
CA PHE A 75 8.61 -15.09 4.12
C PHE A 75 7.62 -16.25 4.02
N THR A 76 6.35 -15.98 4.24
CA THR A 76 5.26 -16.96 4.11
C THR A 76 4.15 -16.37 3.24
N LEU A 77 3.79 -17.09 2.19
CA LEU A 77 2.71 -16.72 1.26
C LEU A 77 1.99 -17.97 0.78
N ASP A 78 0.67 -18.03 0.95
CA ASP A 78 -0.20 -19.09 0.43
C ASP A 78 0.33 -20.51 0.73
N GLY A 79 0.70 -20.77 1.98
CA GLY A 79 1.25 -22.04 2.45
C GLY A 79 2.70 -22.31 2.07
N GLN A 80 3.28 -21.51 1.18
CA GLN A 80 4.70 -21.58 0.83
C GLN A 80 5.53 -20.78 1.83
N GLN A 81 6.71 -21.30 2.21
CA GLN A 81 7.60 -20.60 3.14
C GLN A 81 9.04 -20.68 2.63
N THR A 82 9.78 -19.59 2.77
CA THR A 82 11.22 -19.53 2.46
C THR A 82 11.93 -18.60 3.43
N SER A 83 13.16 -18.94 3.79
CA SER A 83 14.04 -18.10 4.61
C SER A 83 15.23 -17.64 3.77
N VAL A 84 15.55 -16.37 3.87
CA VAL A 84 16.58 -15.69 3.06
C VAL A 84 17.51 -14.92 3.98
N ALA A 85 18.81 -15.02 3.74
CA ALA A 85 19.80 -14.19 4.43
C ALA A 85 19.65 -12.71 4.00
N VAL A 86 19.81 -11.82 4.94
CA VAL A 86 19.83 -10.37 4.68
C VAL A 86 21.12 -9.98 3.98
N LYS A 87 21.01 -9.15 2.94
CA LYS A 87 22.14 -8.55 2.23
C LYS A 87 21.90 -7.05 2.12
N ASP A 88 22.86 -6.27 2.58
CA ASP A 88 22.80 -4.80 2.55
C ASP A 88 21.48 -4.23 3.09
N GLY A 89 21.03 -4.78 4.25
CA GLY A 89 19.80 -4.36 4.90
C GLY A 89 18.50 -4.78 4.20
N THR A 90 18.58 -5.67 3.20
CA THR A 90 17.40 -6.13 2.45
C THR A 90 17.39 -7.66 2.33
N ALA A 91 16.21 -8.25 2.45
CA ALA A 91 15.95 -9.63 2.09
C ALA A 91 14.89 -9.67 0.97
N ARG A 92 15.04 -10.58 0.00
CA ARG A 92 14.15 -10.71 -1.15
C ARG A 92 13.78 -12.17 -1.39
N ALA A 93 12.49 -12.44 -1.51
CA ALA A 93 11.95 -13.74 -1.91
C ALA A 93 11.07 -13.60 -3.15
N VAL A 94 10.96 -14.68 -3.92
CA VAL A 94 10.05 -14.78 -5.07
C VAL A 94 9.19 -16.03 -4.90
N PHE A 95 7.89 -15.86 -5.05
CA PHE A 95 6.90 -16.94 -5.01
C PHE A 95 6.18 -17.04 -6.34
N THR A 96 5.77 -18.26 -6.69
CA THR A 96 4.87 -18.49 -7.80
C THR A 96 3.53 -18.97 -7.26
N LEU A 97 2.46 -18.25 -7.61
CA LEU A 97 1.10 -18.66 -7.37
C LEU A 97 0.55 -19.27 -8.67
N GLU A 98 0.36 -20.59 -8.67
CA GLU A 98 -0.32 -21.29 -9.75
C GLU A 98 -1.84 -21.17 -9.53
N HIS A 99 -2.60 -20.84 -10.57
CA HIS A 99 -4.03 -20.61 -10.50
C HIS A 99 -4.45 -19.51 -9.49
N ALA A 100 -3.70 -18.41 -9.44
CA ALA A 100 -3.96 -17.29 -8.53
C ALA A 100 -5.40 -16.80 -8.64
N ARG A 101 -6.04 -16.52 -7.51
CA ARG A 101 -7.29 -15.77 -7.47
C ARG A 101 -6.97 -14.30 -7.76
N LEU A 102 -7.42 -13.83 -8.91
CA LEU A 102 -7.13 -12.45 -9.32
C LEU A 102 -7.99 -11.47 -8.52
N TRP A 103 -7.42 -10.31 -8.25
CA TRP A 103 -8.20 -9.16 -7.81
C TRP A 103 -8.92 -8.56 -9.01
N ASP A 104 -10.24 -8.56 -8.99
CA ASP A 104 -11.09 -8.18 -10.12
C ASP A 104 -12.04 -7.02 -9.80
N GLY A 105 -11.49 -5.98 -9.18
CA GLY A 105 -12.23 -4.76 -8.88
C GLY A 105 -13.34 -4.97 -7.86
N LEU A 106 -14.56 -4.56 -8.19
CA LEU A 106 -15.74 -4.72 -7.34
C LEU A 106 -16.29 -6.15 -7.33
N ASP A 107 -16.07 -6.91 -8.40
CA ASP A 107 -16.65 -8.24 -8.56
C ASP A 107 -15.95 -9.28 -7.68
N ASP A 108 -14.63 -9.19 -7.58
CA ASP A 108 -13.82 -10.05 -6.69
C ASP A 108 -12.59 -9.31 -6.14
N PRO A 109 -12.75 -8.51 -5.05
CA PRO A 109 -11.66 -7.73 -4.46
C PRO A 109 -10.72 -8.58 -3.60
N TYR A 110 -10.36 -9.78 -4.05
CA TYR A 110 -9.55 -10.71 -3.28
C TYR A 110 -8.13 -10.21 -3.06
N LEU A 111 -7.65 -10.29 -1.82
CA LEU A 111 -6.29 -9.94 -1.43
C LEU A 111 -5.59 -11.10 -0.75
N TYR A 112 -4.40 -11.42 -1.23
CA TYR A 112 -3.46 -12.27 -0.53
C TYR A 112 -2.82 -11.53 0.63
N THR A 113 -2.35 -12.28 1.61
CA THR A 113 -1.53 -11.76 2.72
C THR A 113 -0.18 -12.47 2.71
N VAL A 114 0.89 -11.70 2.67
CA VAL A 114 2.23 -12.19 2.94
C VAL A 114 2.59 -11.87 4.38
N THR A 115 3.20 -12.83 5.07
CA THR A 115 3.77 -12.67 6.40
C THR A 115 5.28 -12.70 6.28
N VAL A 116 5.93 -11.72 6.88
CA VAL A 116 7.40 -11.57 6.90
C VAL A 116 7.85 -11.58 8.35
N ARG A 117 8.76 -12.47 8.71
CA ARG A 117 9.24 -12.63 10.08
C ARG A 117 10.75 -12.57 10.14
N LEU A 118 11.28 -11.75 11.03
CA LEU A 118 12.69 -11.65 11.34
C LEU A 118 13.14 -12.83 12.25
N ASP A 119 14.44 -13.05 12.32
CA ASP A 119 15.06 -14.06 13.18
C ASP A 119 14.80 -13.86 14.68
N ASN A 120 14.59 -12.62 15.13
CA ASN A 120 14.18 -12.30 16.49
C ASN A 120 12.69 -12.51 16.78
N GLY A 121 11.89 -12.91 15.76
CA GLY A 121 10.46 -13.17 15.89
C GLY A 121 9.55 -11.97 15.55
N GLU A 122 10.10 -10.78 15.31
CA GLU A 122 9.31 -9.63 14.85
C GLU A 122 8.62 -9.94 13.51
N THR A 123 7.38 -9.52 13.36
CA THR A 123 6.56 -9.92 12.22
C THR A 123 5.82 -8.73 11.64
N GLU A 124 5.86 -8.63 10.31
CA GLU A 124 5.07 -7.71 9.52
C GLU A 124 4.20 -8.45 8.50
N THR A 125 3.09 -7.84 8.13
CA THR A 125 2.19 -8.38 7.11
C THR A 125 1.88 -7.34 6.05
N ALA A 126 1.79 -7.79 4.80
CA ALA A 126 1.33 -6.95 3.70
C ALA A 126 0.23 -7.65 2.90
N ARG A 127 -0.79 -6.88 2.49
CA ARG A 127 -1.89 -7.38 1.65
C ARG A 127 -1.71 -6.88 0.22
N PHE A 128 -1.98 -7.75 -0.76
CA PHE A 128 -1.85 -7.40 -2.17
C PHE A 128 -2.83 -8.19 -3.03
N GLY A 129 -3.20 -7.64 -4.18
CA GLY A 129 -4.01 -8.33 -5.19
C GLY A 129 -3.18 -8.70 -6.41
N CYS A 130 -3.32 -9.92 -6.91
CA CYS A 130 -2.78 -10.31 -8.21
C CYS A 130 -3.70 -9.79 -9.30
N ARG A 131 -3.22 -8.89 -10.16
CA ARG A 131 -3.99 -8.35 -11.28
C ARG A 131 -3.07 -7.96 -12.43
N LYS A 132 -3.61 -8.04 -13.63
CA LYS A 132 -3.00 -7.46 -14.83
C LYS A 132 -3.86 -6.29 -15.29
N PHE A 133 -3.25 -5.16 -15.59
CA PHE A 133 -3.97 -4.05 -16.20
C PHE A 133 -3.21 -3.50 -17.41
N GLU A 134 -3.96 -2.98 -18.34
CA GLU A 134 -3.46 -2.38 -19.57
C GLU A 134 -4.27 -1.11 -19.87
N ILE A 135 -3.67 -0.18 -20.61
CA ILE A 135 -4.36 1.00 -21.11
C ILE A 135 -4.35 0.91 -22.63
N ASP A 136 -5.51 0.79 -23.22
CA ASP A 136 -5.71 0.76 -24.66
C ASP A 136 -6.33 2.10 -25.10
N PRO A 137 -5.76 2.82 -26.09
CA PRO A 137 -6.27 4.12 -26.51
C PRO A 137 -7.71 4.10 -27.07
N GLN A 138 -8.20 2.95 -27.52
CA GLN A 138 -9.54 2.79 -28.08
C GLN A 138 -10.53 2.13 -27.11
N LYS A 139 -10.04 1.22 -26.25
CA LYS A 139 -10.87 0.44 -25.32
C LYS A 139 -10.84 0.99 -23.89
N GLY A 140 -9.91 1.91 -23.59
CA GLY A 140 -9.73 2.47 -22.26
C GLY A 140 -8.92 1.56 -21.33
N PHE A 141 -9.30 1.54 -20.07
CA PHE A 141 -8.64 0.71 -19.05
C PHE A 141 -9.15 -0.74 -19.12
N ILE A 142 -8.20 -1.67 -19.16
CA ILE A 142 -8.46 -3.12 -19.22
C ILE A 142 -7.93 -3.74 -17.94
N LEU A 143 -8.78 -4.46 -17.23
CA LEU A 143 -8.42 -5.23 -16.02
C LEU A 143 -8.59 -6.72 -16.33
N ASN A 144 -7.55 -7.50 -16.07
CA ASN A 144 -7.53 -8.95 -16.28
C ASN A 144 -8.07 -9.38 -17.66
N GLY A 145 -7.76 -8.60 -18.70
CA GLY A 145 -8.16 -8.87 -20.08
C GLY A 145 -9.54 -8.33 -20.47
N HIS A 146 -10.30 -7.70 -19.57
CA HIS A 146 -11.62 -7.17 -19.82
C HIS A 146 -11.66 -5.65 -19.68
N PRO A 147 -12.40 -4.91 -20.57
CA PRO A 147 -12.64 -3.49 -20.38
C PRO A 147 -13.29 -3.23 -19.01
N TYR A 148 -12.71 -2.33 -18.24
CA TYR A 148 -13.18 -2.02 -16.90
C TYR A 148 -13.36 -0.50 -16.74
N PRO A 149 -14.59 -0.01 -16.49
CA PRO A 149 -14.85 1.41 -16.36
C PRO A 149 -14.28 1.94 -15.03
N LEU A 150 -13.35 2.88 -15.11
CA LEU A 150 -12.87 3.60 -13.94
C LEU A 150 -13.87 4.70 -13.59
N ARG A 151 -14.44 4.63 -12.40
CA ARG A 151 -15.33 5.64 -11.84
C ARG A 151 -14.68 6.23 -10.60
N GLY A 152 -14.67 7.53 -10.50
CA GLY A 152 -14.04 8.23 -9.40
C GLY A 152 -14.74 9.52 -9.04
N VAL A 153 -14.46 9.99 -7.85
CA VAL A 153 -14.93 11.28 -7.34
C VAL A 153 -13.74 12.05 -6.77
N SER A 154 -13.84 13.39 -6.81
CA SER A 154 -12.91 14.25 -6.09
C SER A 154 -13.45 14.51 -4.69
N ARG A 155 -12.59 14.33 -3.68
CA ARG A 155 -12.92 14.58 -2.29
C ARG A 155 -11.86 15.44 -1.63
N HIS A 156 -12.27 16.56 -1.05
CA HIS A 156 -11.41 17.35 -0.19
C HIS A 156 -11.25 16.69 1.19
N GLN A 157 -10.05 16.79 1.76
CA GLN A 157 -9.76 16.25 3.10
C GLN A 157 -9.96 17.32 4.17
N ASP A 158 -11.10 18.02 4.11
CA ASP A 158 -11.49 19.00 5.11
C ASP A 158 -12.96 18.88 5.47
N ARG A 159 -13.32 19.34 6.64
CA ARG A 159 -14.70 19.30 7.14
C ARG A 159 -15.00 20.53 7.98
N LYS A 160 -16.24 21.02 7.90
CA LYS A 160 -16.70 22.14 8.73
C LYS A 160 -16.48 21.84 10.22
N GLY A 161 -15.78 22.74 10.90
CA GLY A 161 -15.46 22.65 12.32
C GLY A 161 -14.19 21.86 12.66
N ALA A 162 -13.67 21.05 11.73
CA ALA A 162 -12.43 20.28 11.92
C ALA A 162 -11.29 20.79 11.02
N GLY A 163 -11.60 21.54 9.94
CA GLY A 163 -10.61 21.84 8.91
C GLY A 163 -10.02 20.55 8.36
N VAL A 164 -8.71 20.49 8.19
CA VAL A 164 -8.00 19.27 7.74
C VAL A 164 -7.72 18.26 8.87
N ALA A 165 -8.07 18.55 10.12
CA ALA A 165 -7.92 17.65 11.26
C ALA A 165 -9.07 16.61 11.32
N ILE A 166 -9.39 16.01 10.18
CA ILE A 166 -10.43 15.01 10.08
C ILE A 166 -10.00 13.67 10.71
N THR A 167 -10.95 13.00 11.36
CA THR A 167 -10.75 11.68 11.96
C THR A 167 -11.04 10.56 10.98
N LYS A 168 -10.69 9.32 11.36
CA LYS A 168 -10.99 8.12 10.57
C LYS A 168 -12.51 7.95 10.40
N GLU A 169 -13.27 8.17 11.46
CA GLU A 169 -14.73 8.06 11.47
C GLU A 169 -15.37 9.05 10.47
N MET A 170 -14.85 10.28 10.41
CA MET A 170 -15.30 11.28 9.43
C MET A 170 -15.01 10.82 7.99
N MET A 171 -13.87 10.15 7.76
CA MET A 171 -13.56 9.59 6.43
C MET A 171 -14.50 8.42 6.09
N GLU A 172 -14.82 7.57 7.05
CA GLU A 172 -15.75 6.45 6.87
C GLU A 172 -17.18 6.95 6.55
N GLU A 173 -17.64 8.03 7.20
CA GLU A 173 -18.91 8.68 6.84
C GLU A 173 -18.91 9.21 5.40
N ASP A 174 -17.84 9.90 4.99
CA ASP A 174 -17.71 10.41 3.62
C ASP A 174 -17.75 9.27 2.60
N MET A 175 -17.05 8.16 2.88
CA MET A 175 -17.07 6.98 2.00
C MET A 175 -18.46 6.34 1.93
N ALA A 176 -19.19 6.29 3.04
CA ALA A 176 -20.57 5.79 3.03
C ALA A 176 -21.47 6.63 2.13
N LEU A 177 -21.37 7.97 2.21
CA LEU A 177 -22.11 8.89 1.35
C LEU A 177 -21.75 8.75 -0.14
N ILE A 178 -20.46 8.54 -0.44
CA ILE A 178 -20.01 8.31 -1.82
C ILE A 178 -20.58 7.00 -2.38
N LEU A 179 -20.72 5.97 -1.54
CA LEU A 179 -21.29 4.69 -1.95
C LEU A 179 -22.81 4.74 -2.20
N GLU A 180 -23.52 5.71 -1.59
CA GLU A 180 -24.95 5.93 -1.83
C GLU A 180 -25.23 6.66 -3.17
N MET A 181 -24.24 7.33 -3.74
CA MET A 181 -24.33 8.08 -5.00
C MET A 181 -24.31 7.17 -6.24
#